data_e3ff147b44b3ccc67b1023079656ebb3
#
_entry.id   e3ff147b44b3ccc67b1023079656ebb3
#
_cell.length_a   1.000
_cell.length_b   1.000
_cell.length_c   1.000
_cell.angle_alpha   90.00
_cell.angle_beta   90.00
_cell.angle_gamma   90.00
#
_symmetry.space_group_name_H-M   'P 1'
#
loop_
_entity.id
_entity.type
_entity.pdbx_description
1 polymer ?
#
loop_
_entity_poly.entity_id
_entity_poly.type
_entity_poly.pdbx_seq_one_letter_code
_entity_poly.pdbx_strand_id
1 'polypeptide(L)'
;MSNLNRRSFLKGTAGTLAAAALMSRVSGAASALPKATDVRTLGRTGLKCSYLGIGTGVRGRGKGITDLTMNLTGEEFVGLLEHAYEQGITYFDLADQYGSHHYMREAMKRSIPRDKVMLLSKIWSREPRVVQSDMERIRKELNTDCIDIVLMHCLRGGEENWPETLKATMDVFSEAKAKGWIRAHGVSCHNLQALECVADTEWADVVLARINPFGSHMDGSPKRVVPILEKIHTAGKGVLGMKILGEGDPKVVAKMNESLKFVAELGSMDAMTIGFLSKAELDDAVNRIQTVASA
;
A
#
# COMPACT_ATOMS: atom_id res chain seq x y z
N MET A 1 23.31 48.94 -59.75
CA MET A 1 24.60 48.50 -60.29
C MET A 1 25.45 47.90 -59.19
N SER A 2 25.87 46.65 -59.39
CA SER A 2 26.97 45.91 -58.82
C SER A 2 26.92 45.66 -57.29
N ASN A 3 26.61 44.47 -56.86
CA ASN A 3 27.42 43.22 -56.80
C ASN A 3 28.66 43.34 -55.94
N LEU A 4 28.72 42.46 -54.99
CA LEU A 4 29.88 41.65 -54.54
C LEU A 4 29.82 41.42 -53.04
N ASN A 5 30.10 40.35 -52.50
CA ASN A 5 30.26 38.92 -52.81
C ASN A 5 30.69 38.30 -51.48
N ARG A 6 30.18 37.15 -51.24
CA ARG A 6 30.62 36.29 -50.15
C ARG A 6 32.04 35.85 -50.37
N ARG A 7 32.83 35.76 -49.33
CA ARG A 7 33.77 34.71 -48.91
C ARG A 7 34.99 35.23 -48.17
N SER A 8 35.30 34.43 -47.17
CA SER A 8 36.60 34.30 -46.48
C SER A 8 36.92 35.29 -45.38
N PHE A 9 36.71 34.82 -44.17
CA PHE A 9 37.84 34.71 -43.23
C PHE A 9 37.66 33.54 -42.27
N LEU A 10 38.21 32.40 -42.64
CA LEU A 10 38.58 31.36 -41.70
C LEU A 10 40.04 31.64 -41.31
N LYS A 11 40.31 31.74 -40.01
CA LYS A 11 41.44 31.14 -39.33
C LYS A 11 41.61 31.65 -37.90
N GLY A 12 41.53 30.72 -36.98
CA GLY A 12 42.42 30.64 -35.84
C GLY A 12 41.95 31.26 -34.53
N THR A 13 41.43 30.46 -33.67
CA THR A 13 42.13 30.16 -32.40
C THR A 13 41.34 29.04 -31.68
N ALA A 14 42.01 27.95 -31.46
CA ALA A 14 41.57 26.88 -30.62
C ALA A 14 41.57 27.37 -29.17
N GLY A 15 40.38 27.61 -28.62
CA GLY A 15 40.19 27.83 -27.21
C GLY A 15 39.55 26.60 -26.64
N THR A 16 40.33 25.79 -25.95
CA THR A 16 39.87 24.65 -25.14
C THR A 16 38.94 25.16 -24.03
N LEU A 17 37.66 25.07 -24.25
CA LEU A 17 36.65 25.20 -23.19
C LEU A 17 36.58 23.83 -22.51
N ALA A 18 37.32 23.69 -21.40
CA ALA A 18 37.08 22.64 -20.42
C ALA A 18 35.70 22.82 -19.85
N ALA A 19 34.75 22.00 -20.30
CA ALA A 19 33.45 21.83 -19.63
C ALA A 19 33.72 21.16 -18.29
N ALA A 20 33.90 21.96 -17.25
CA ALA A 20 33.79 21.48 -15.88
C ALA A 20 32.37 21.02 -15.65
N ALA A 21 32.11 19.72 -15.81
CA ALA A 21 30.92 19.08 -15.33
C ALA A 21 30.86 19.30 -13.80
N LEU A 22 30.07 20.27 -13.36
CA LEU A 22 29.64 20.34 -11.98
C LEU A 22 28.80 19.06 -11.71
N MET A 23 29.48 18.00 -11.30
CA MET A 23 28.82 16.95 -10.52
C MET A 23 28.45 17.58 -9.20
N SER A 24 27.23 18.15 -9.13
CA SER A 24 26.57 18.38 -7.86
C SER A 24 26.45 17.01 -7.19
N ARG A 25 27.40 16.73 -6.29
CA ARG A 25 27.18 15.71 -5.27
C ARG A 25 25.92 16.14 -4.53
N VAL A 26 24.80 15.55 -4.92
CA VAL A 26 23.65 15.48 -4.04
C VAL A 26 24.15 14.71 -2.84
N SER A 27 24.57 15.47 -1.82
CA SER A 27 24.80 14.94 -0.48
C SER A 27 23.44 14.42 -0.08
N GLY A 28 23.23 13.12 -0.22
CA GLY A 28 22.03 12.46 0.28
C GLY A 28 22.06 12.57 1.80
N ALA A 29 21.46 13.64 2.33
CA ALA A 29 21.02 13.60 3.69
C ALA A 29 20.17 12.34 3.80
N ALA A 30 20.53 11.41 4.67
CA ALA A 30 19.71 10.23 4.94
C ALA A 30 18.29 10.75 5.22
N SER A 31 17.36 10.39 4.34
CA SER A 31 15.96 10.79 4.50
C SER A 31 15.52 10.27 5.87
N ALA A 32 14.99 11.14 6.70
CA ALA A 32 14.45 10.72 8.00
C ALA A 32 13.43 9.59 7.78
N LEU A 33 13.46 8.59 8.66
CA LEU A 33 12.52 7.48 8.59
C LEU A 33 11.09 7.99 8.80
N PRO A 34 10.08 7.38 8.16
CA PRO A 34 8.72 7.88 8.22
C PRO A 34 8.10 7.68 9.60
N LYS A 35 7.35 8.68 10.06
CA LYS A 35 6.49 8.62 11.24
C LYS A 35 5.16 7.95 10.87
N ALA A 36 4.44 7.45 11.88
CA ALA A 36 3.16 6.76 11.68
C ALA A 36 2.14 7.60 10.88
N THR A 37 2.09 8.89 11.11
CA THR A 37 1.12 9.83 10.51
C THR A 37 1.65 10.60 9.32
N ASP A 38 2.89 10.37 8.89
CA ASP A 38 3.45 11.04 7.72
C ASP A 38 2.62 10.69 6.48
N VAL A 39 2.25 11.75 5.74
CA VAL A 39 1.48 11.59 4.52
C VAL A 39 2.36 11.01 3.42
N ARG A 40 1.96 9.86 2.91
CA ARG A 40 2.65 9.14 1.83
C ARG A 40 1.79 9.12 0.57
N THR A 41 2.44 9.16 -0.57
CA THR A 41 1.77 9.00 -1.87
C THR A 41 2.02 7.58 -2.38
N LEU A 42 0.98 6.88 -2.79
CA LEU A 42 1.08 5.50 -3.28
C LEU A 42 1.49 5.48 -4.76
N GLY A 43 2.77 5.25 -4.99
CA GLY A 43 3.32 5.20 -6.34
C GLY A 43 2.78 6.31 -7.25
N ARG A 44 2.42 5.96 -8.50
CA ARG A 44 1.85 6.89 -9.50
C ARG A 44 0.34 7.13 -9.36
N THR A 45 -0.33 6.53 -8.39
CA THR A 45 -1.80 6.66 -8.25
C THR A 45 -2.25 8.06 -7.84
N GLY A 46 -1.38 8.83 -7.20
CA GLY A 46 -1.70 10.12 -6.59
C GLY A 46 -2.52 10.02 -5.31
N LEU A 47 -2.89 8.79 -4.89
CA LEU A 47 -3.57 8.56 -3.61
C LEU A 47 -2.63 8.84 -2.45
N LYS A 48 -3.15 9.48 -1.41
CA LYS A 48 -2.39 9.83 -0.21
C LYS A 48 -3.00 9.20 1.02
N CYS A 49 -2.15 8.76 1.95
CA CYS A 49 -2.56 8.21 3.22
C CYS A 49 -1.47 8.37 4.28
N SER A 50 -1.77 8.07 5.54
CA SER A 50 -0.76 7.94 6.59
C SER A 50 0.16 6.74 6.32
N TYR A 51 1.41 6.82 6.76
CA TYR A 51 2.37 5.70 6.65
C TYR A 51 1.91 4.44 7.39
N LEU A 52 1.35 4.60 8.59
CA LEU A 52 0.67 3.51 9.30
C LEU A 52 -0.81 3.48 8.90
N GLY A 53 -1.29 2.31 8.56
CA GLY A 53 -2.71 2.00 8.40
C GLY A 53 -3.19 1.03 9.46
N ILE A 54 -4.50 1.05 9.74
CA ILE A 54 -5.14 0.08 10.61
C ILE A 54 -5.73 -1.08 9.80
N GLY A 55 -5.24 -2.30 10.08
CA GLY A 55 -5.72 -3.54 9.50
C GLY A 55 -6.91 -4.09 10.28
N THR A 56 -8.01 -4.38 9.62
CA THR A 56 -9.22 -4.92 10.25
C THR A 56 -9.36 -6.44 10.13
N GLY A 57 -8.39 -7.10 9.49
CA GLY A 57 -8.34 -8.54 9.31
C GLY A 57 -7.44 -9.28 10.32
N VAL A 58 -7.37 -8.83 11.56
CA VAL A 58 -6.52 -9.41 12.60
C VAL A 58 -6.85 -10.89 12.78
N ARG A 59 -5.90 -11.78 12.45
CA ARG A 59 -6.08 -13.24 12.43
C ARG A 59 -7.40 -13.66 11.79
N GLY A 60 -7.70 -13.08 10.60
CA GLY A 60 -8.94 -13.34 9.88
C GLY A 60 -9.07 -14.82 9.49
N ARG A 61 -10.26 -15.39 9.75
CA ARG A 61 -10.62 -16.77 9.42
C ARG A 61 -11.58 -16.85 8.23
N GLY A 62 -11.88 -15.71 7.63
CA GLY A 62 -12.83 -15.56 6.53
C GLY A 62 -14.29 -15.46 6.97
N LYS A 63 -15.17 -15.10 6.02
CA LYS A 63 -16.62 -14.99 6.24
C LYS A 63 -17.04 -14.07 7.40
N GLY A 64 -16.34 -12.96 7.58
CA GLY A 64 -16.62 -11.99 8.65
C GLY A 64 -16.04 -12.36 10.01
N ILE A 65 -15.25 -13.43 10.09
CA ILE A 65 -14.65 -13.89 11.35
C ILE A 65 -13.21 -13.45 11.44
N THR A 66 -12.91 -12.55 12.34
CA THR A 66 -11.57 -12.07 12.71
C THR A 66 -11.46 -11.99 14.23
N ASP A 67 -10.24 -11.84 14.76
CA ASP A 67 -10.10 -11.63 16.21
C ASP A 67 -10.79 -10.33 16.67
N LEU A 68 -10.86 -9.31 15.81
CA LEU A 68 -11.64 -8.08 16.09
C LEU A 68 -13.12 -8.38 16.27
N THR A 69 -13.72 -9.10 15.33
CA THR A 69 -15.17 -9.43 15.39
C THR A 69 -15.52 -10.45 16.47
N MET A 70 -14.54 -11.22 16.95
CA MET A 70 -14.74 -12.20 18.03
C MET A 70 -14.52 -11.63 19.43
N ASN A 71 -13.60 -10.68 19.58
CA ASN A 71 -13.14 -10.23 20.89
C ASN A 71 -13.62 -8.83 21.25
N LEU A 72 -14.06 -8.04 20.27
CA LEU A 72 -14.58 -6.69 20.50
C LEU A 72 -16.08 -6.65 20.29
N THR A 73 -16.77 -5.89 21.12
CA THR A 73 -18.12 -5.44 20.82
C THR A 73 -18.11 -4.50 19.62
N GLY A 74 -19.25 -4.30 18.97
CA GLY A 74 -19.35 -3.36 17.85
C GLY A 74 -18.94 -1.93 18.23
N GLU A 75 -19.26 -1.52 19.47
CA GLU A 75 -18.89 -0.20 19.98
C GLU A 75 -17.37 -0.05 20.19
N GLU A 76 -16.72 -1.06 20.74
CA GLU A 76 -15.27 -1.08 20.90
C GLU A 76 -14.56 -1.08 19.55
N PHE A 77 -15.08 -1.82 18.56
CA PHE A 77 -14.48 -1.84 17.21
C PHE A 77 -14.61 -0.47 16.53
N VAL A 78 -15.81 0.13 16.55
CA VAL A 78 -16.02 1.49 16.02
C VAL A 78 -15.12 2.47 16.74
N GLY A 79 -15.09 2.44 18.09
CA GLY A 79 -14.24 3.31 18.90
C GLY A 79 -12.73 3.13 18.67
N LEU A 80 -12.28 1.95 18.22
CA LEU A 80 -10.89 1.73 17.79
C LEU A 80 -10.58 2.42 16.45
N LEU A 81 -11.52 2.36 15.48
CA LEU A 81 -11.37 3.04 14.20
C LEU A 81 -11.37 4.56 14.36
N GLU A 82 -12.27 5.08 15.20
CA GLU A 82 -12.35 6.51 15.54
C GLU A 82 -11.06 6.98 16.21
N HIS A 83 -10.55 6.22 17.19
CA HIS A 83 -9.28 6.52 17.86
C HIS A 83 -8.09 6.52 16.89
N ALA A 84 -8.04 5.57 15.94
CA ALA A 84 -7.00 5.56 14.91
C ALA A 84 -7.02 6.86 14.09
N TYR A 85 -8.21 7.33 13.70
CA TYR A 85 -8.35 8.59 12.98
C TYR A 85 -7.94 9.80 13.83
N GLU A 86 -8.33 9.85 15.10
CA GLU A 86 -7.91 10.88 16.07
C GLU A 86 -6.39 10.95 16.25
N GLN A 87 -5.69 9.79 16.17
CA GLN A 87 -4.24 9.70 16.15
C GLN A 87 -3.60 10.13 14.81
N GLY A 88 -4.39 10.52 13.82
CA GLY A 88 -3.92 10.94 12.50
C GLY A 88 -3.71 9.80 11.49
N ILE A 89 -4.20 8.60 11.79
CA ILE A 89 -4.20 7.48 10.84
C ILE A 89 -5.33 7.69 9.84
N THR A 90 -4.98 7.70 8.56
CA THR A 90 -5.94 7.92 7.46
C THR A 90 -6.06 6.73 6.50
N TYR A 91 -5.31 5.67 6.73
CA TYR A 91 -5.35 4.43 5.95
C TYR A 91 -6.10 3.33 6.70
N PHE A 92 -7.22 2.86 6.13
CA PHE A 92 -8.05 1.78 6.67
C PHE A 92 -8.08 0.59 5.72
N ASP A 93 -7.54 -0.54 6.18
CA ASP A 93 -7.41 -1.77 5.41
C ASP A 93 -8.54 -2.75 5.79
N LEU A 94 -9.48 -2.90 4.87
CA LEU A 94 -10.69 -3.71 4.97
C LEU A 94 -10.64 -4.90 3.99
N ALA A 95 -11.61 -5.79 4.07
CA ALA A 95 -11.88 -6.81 3.04
C ALA A 95 -13.31 -7.35 3.16
N ASP A 96 -13.79 -7.95 2.08
CA ASP A 96 -15.10 -8.62 2.01
C ASP A 96 -15.29 -9.72 3.06
N GLN A 97 -14.19 -10.36 3.48
CA GLN A 97 -14.21 -11.47 4.43
C GLN A 97 -13.97 -11.06 5.90
N TYR A 98 -13.71 -9.78 6.17
CA TYR A 98 -13.38 -9.34 7.54
C TYR A 98 -14.59 -8.95 8.37
N GLY A 99 -15.75 -8.71 7.72
CA GLY A 99 -16.94 -8.22 8.40
C GLY A 99 -16.80 -6.80 8.95
N SER A 100 -15.83 -6.04 8.43
CA SER A 100 -15.46 -4.73 8.97
C SER A 100 -16.12 -3.53 8.30
N HIS A 101 -16.72 -3.70 7.13
CA HIS A 101 -17.29 -2.59 6.37
C HIS A 101 -18.36 -1.81 7.13
N HIS A 102 -19.26 -2.51 7.81
CA HIS A 102 -20.33 -1.83 8.56
C HIS A 102 -19.82 -1.09 9.80
N TYR A 103 -18.74 -1.56 10.44
CA TYR A 103 -18.09 -0.82 11.54
C TYR A 103 -17.40 0.44 11.01
N MET A 104 -16.73 0.34 9.85
CA MET A 104 -16.12 1.52 9.21
C MET A 104 -17.21 2.53 8.79
N ARG A 105 -18.34 2.07 8.25
CA ARG A 105 -19.49 2.94 7.95
C ARG A 105 -19.98 3.67 9.19
N GLU A 106 -20.14 2.97 10.33
CA GLU A 106 -20.59 3.62 11.57
C GLU A 106 -19.57 4.63 12.09
N ALA A 107 -18.27 4.32 12.02
CA ALA A 107 -17.20 5.27 12.37
C ALA A 107 -17.23 6.51 11.46
N MET A 108 -17.40 6.32 10.14
CA MET A 108 -17.54 7.44 9.20
C MET A 108 -18.81 8.28 9.47
N LYS A 109 -19.88 7.66 9.86
CA LYS A 109 -21.13 8.37 10.22
C LYS A 109 -20.97 9.21 11.49
N ARG A 110 -20.13 8.79 12.44
CA ARG A 110 -19.94 9.45 13.73
C ARG A 110 -18.90 10.57 13.68
N SER A 111 -17.69 10.26 13.23
CA SER A 111 -16.55 11.16 13.43
C SER A 111 -15.51 11.16 12.30
N ILE A 112 -15.48 10.17 11.40
CA ILE A 112 -14.47 10.06 10.37
C ILE A 112 -14.99 10.60 9.03
N PRO A 113 -14.58 11.81 8.57
CA PRO A 113 -15.01 12.30 7.26
C PRO A 113 -14.46 11.41 6.13
N ARG A 114 -15.35 10.96 5.23
CA ARG A 114 -15.00 10.04 4.13
C ARG A 114 -13.88 10.60 3.22
N ASP A 115 -13.87 11.89 2.98
CA ASP A 115 -12.88 12.58 2.12
C ASP A 115 -11.50 12.75 2.78
N LYS A 116 -11.35 12.46 4.05
CA LYS A 116 -10.11 12.55 4.81
C LYS A 116 -9.39 11.23 4.97
N VAL A 117 -9.98 10.13 4.52
CA VAL A 117 -9.43 8.80 4.70
C VAL A 117 -9.29 8.05 3.39
N MET A 118 -8.30 7.20 3.30
CA MET A 118 -8.10 6.22 2.24
C MET A 118 -8.66 4.87 2.68
N LEU A 119 -9.69 4.41 1.99
CA LEU A 119 -10.28 3.10 2.20
C LEU A 119 -9.69 2.11 1.18
N LEU A 120 -9.08 1.06 1.69
CA LEU A 120 -8.70 -0.10 0.92
C LEU A 120 -9.62 -1.26 1.27
N SER A 121 -10.20 -1.90 0.28
CA SER A 121 -10.92 -3.17 0.46
C SER A 121 -10.40 -4.22 -0.51
N LYS A 122 -10.84 -5.46 -0.33
CA LYS A 122 -10.39 -6.61 -1.12
C LYS A 122 -11.56 -7.53 -1.41
N ILE A 123 -11.55 -8.16 -2.58
CA ILE A 123 -12.55 -9.12 -3.03
C ILE A 123 -11.90 -10.48 -3.22
N TRP A 124 -12.48 -11.49 -2.57
CA TRP A 124 -11.96 -12.86 -2.59
C TRP A 124 -12.28 -13.62 -3.86
N SER A 125 -13.43 -13.39 -4.45
CA SER A 125 -13.88 -14.11 -5.65
C SER A 125 -12.98 -13.85 -6.87
N ARG A 126 -12.90 -14.81 -7.75
CA ARG A 126 -12.30 -14.68 -9.10
C ARG A 126 -13.34 -14.73 -10.20
N GLU A 127 -14.58 -15.07 -9.87
CA GLU A 127 -15.69 -15.11 -10.81
C GLU A 127 -16.15 -13.69 -11.16
N PRO A 128 -16.08 -13.24 -12.42
CA PRO A 128 -16.33 -11.86 -12.81
C PRO A 128 -17.69 -11.30 -12.32
N ARG A 129 -18.76 -12.10 -12.44
CA ARG A 129 -20.10 -11.68 -12.00
C ARG A 129 -20.21 -11.51 -10.50
N VAL A 130 -19.52 -12.38 -9.74
CA VAL A 130 -19.47 -12.28 -8.28
C VAL A 130 -18.65 -11.07 -7.86
N VAL A 131 -17.50 -10.83 -8.53
CA VAL A 131 -16.68 -9.63 -8.27
C VAL A 131 -17.45 -8.35 -8.52
N GLN A 132 -18.22 -8.25 -9.60
CA GLN A 132 -19.07 -7.11 -9.88
C GLN A 132 -20.11 -6.91 -8.77
N SER A 133 -20.82 -7.97 -8.36
CA SER A 133 -21.79 -7.94 -7.28
C SER A 133 -21.18 -7.55 -5.93
N ASP A 134 -19.98 -8.08 -5.63
CA ASP A 134 -19.24 -7.74 -4.41
C ASP A 134 -18.79 -6.28 -4.42
N MET A 135 -18.37 -5.74 -5.55
CA MET A 135 -18.01 -4.32 -5.69
C MET A 135 -19.19 -3.40 -5.33
N GLU A 136 -20.39 -3.72 -5.83
CA GLU A 136 -21.60 -2.98 -5.51
C GLU A 136 -22.01 -3.14 -4.04
N ARG A 137 -21.93 -4.37 -3.52
CA ARG A 137 -22.23 -4.69 -2.11
C ARG A 137 -21.32 -3.93 -1.16
N ILE A 138 -20.01 -3.96 -1.37
CA ILE A 138 -19.02 -3.28 -0.51
C ILE A 138 -19.27 -1.77 -0.48
N ARG A 139 -19.58 -1.15 -1.62
CA ARG A 139 -19.93 0.27 -1.67
C ARG A 139 -21.19 0.58 -0.85
N LYS A 140 -22.20 -0.27 -0.92
CA LYS A 140 -23.42 -0.16 -0.09
C LYS A 140 -23.14 -0.37 1.39
N GLU A 141 -22.33 -1.38 1.75
CA GLU A 141 -21.93 -1.66 3.13
C GLU A 141 -21.18 -0.49 3.75
N LEU A 142 -20.29 0.15 3.00
CA LEU A 142 -19.52 1.33 3.40
C LEU A 142 -20.30 2.63 3.30
N ASN A 143 -21.46 2.63 2.63
CA ASN A 143 -22.25 3.83 2.30
C ASN A 143 -21.38 4.89 1.60
N THR A 144 -20.68 4.50 0.53
CA THR A 144 -19.84 5.39 -0.25
C THR A 144 -19.99 5.13 -1.74
N ASP A 145 -19.94 6.17 -2.56
CA ASP A 145 -20.00 6.04 -4.01
C ASP A 145 -18.67 5.56 -4.60
N CYS A 146 -17.58 5.78 -3.90
CA CYS A 146 -16.23 5.44 -4.38
C CYS A 146 -15.37 4.87 -3.24
N ILE A 147 -14.66 3.78 -3.51
CA ILE A 147 -13.62 3.20 -2.64
C ILE A 147 -12.27 3.58 -3.23
N ASP A 148 -11.29 3.97 -2.42
CA ASP A 148 -10.02 4.43 -2.95
C ASP A 148 -9.24 3.30 -3.63
N ILE A 149 -9.15 2.13 -2.98
CA ILE A 149 -8.44 0.97 -3.53
C ILE A 149 -9.27 -0.29 -3.34
N VAL A 150 -9.41 -1.10 -4.40
CA VAL A 150 -9.94 -2.46 -4.27
C VAL A 150 -8.96 -3.45 -4.91
N LEU A 151 -8.57 -4.47 -4.15
CA LEU A 151 -7.60 -5.47 -4.56
C LEU A 151 -8.27 -6.84 -4.81
N MET A 152 -7.74 -7.61 -5.76
CA MET A 152 -7.94 -9.06 -5.75
C MET A 152 -7.28 -9.62 -4.50
N HIS A 153 -8.07 -10.26 -3.63
CA HIS A 153 -7.65 -10.67 -2.30
C HIS A 153 -6.87 -11.97 -2.33
N CYS A 154 -5.64 -11.96 -1.79
CA CYS A 154 -4.91 -13.17 -1.45
C CYS A 154 -4.60 -14.08 -2.66
N LEU A 155 -3.84 -13.57 -3.64
CA LEU A 155 -3.28 -14.43 -4.68
C LEU A 155 -2.37 -15.47 -4.04
N ARG A 156 -2.64 -16.76 -4.29
CA ARG A 156 -2.03 -17.90 -3.61
C ARG A 156 -1.55 -18.96 -4.61
N GLY A 157 -1.07 -20.11 -4.12
CA GLY A 157 -0.67 -21.22 -4.98
C GLY A 157 -1.77 -21.60 -5.96
N GLY A 158 -1.39 -21.82 -7.23
CA GLY A 158 -2.28 -22.01 -8.37
C GLY A 158 -2.67 -20.73 -9.09
N GLU A 159 -2.26 -19.56 -8.59
CA GLU A 159 -2.52 -18.25 -9.20
C GLU A 159 -1.22 -17.51 -9.61
N GLU A 160 -0.15 -18.28 -9.88
CA GLU A 160 1.16 -17.75 -10.25
C GLU A 160 1.11 -16.95 -11.55
N ASN A 161 0.29 -17.38 -12.50
CA ASN A 161 0.09 -16.73 -13.81
C ASN A 161 -1.22 -15.92 -13.85
N TRP A 162 -1.58 -15.25 -12.74
CA TRP A 162 -2.82 -14.48 -12.63
C TRP A 162 -3.01 -13.39 -13.71
N PRO A 163 -1.96 -12.73 -14.25
CA PRO A 163 -2.19 -11.73 -15.30
C PRO A 163 -2.85 -12.29 -16.54
N GLU A 164 -2.58 -13.56 -16.86
CA GLU A 164 -3.16 -14.25 -18.00
C GLU A 164 -4.48 -14.95 -17.67
N THR A 165 -4.49 -15.64 -16.52
CA THR A 165 -5.62 -16.52 -16.15
C THR A 165 -6.81 -15.77 -15.57
N LEU A 166 -6.61 -14.57 -14.99
CA LEU A 166 -7.67 -13.78 -14.37
C LEU A 166 -8.05 -12.51 -15.16
N LYS A 167 -7.78 -12.49 -16.47
CA LYS A 167 -8.04 -11.32 -17.32
C LYS A 167 -9.49 -10.84 -17.23
N ALA A 168 -10.47 -11.75 -17.34
CA ALA A 168 -11.88 -11.40 -17.25
C ALA A 168 -12.25 -10.78 -15.90
N THR A 169 -11.61 -11.23 -14.82
CA THR A 169 -11.76 -10.66 -13.49
C THR A 169 -11.13 -9.27 -13.43
N MET A 170 -9.92 -9.11 -13.98
CA MET A 170 -9.22 -7.81 -14.06
C MET A 170 -10.05 -6.78 -14.84
N ASP A 171 -10.75 -7.19 -15.91
CA ASP A 171 -11.60 -6.29 -16.69
C ASP A 171 -12.74 -5.71 -15.84
N VAL A 172 -13.32 -6.48 -14.91
CA VAL A 172 -14.37 -5.98 -13.99
C VAL A 172 -13.81 -4.87 -13.06
N PHE A 173 -12.59 -5.02 -12.53
CA PHE A 173 -11.95 -3.96 -11.75
C PHE A 173 -11.67 -2.72 -12.61
N SER A 174 -11.22 -2.93 -13.85
CA SER A 174 -10.95 -1.82 -14.78
C SER A 174 -12.23 -1.05 -15.11
N GLU A 175 -13.35 -1.76 -15.34
CA GLU A 175 -14.66 -1.14 -15.54
C GLU A 175 -15.12 -0.36 -14.29
N ALA A 176 -14.94 -0.92 -13.10
CA ALA A 176 -15.27 -0.25 -11.85
C ALA A 176 -14.47 1.05 -11.68
N LYS A 177 -13.19 1.05 -12.07
CA LYS A 177 -12.34 2.24 -12.08
C LYS A 177 -12.84 3.25 -13.11
N ALA A 178 -13.17 2.83 -14.31
CA ALA A 178 -13.72 3.69 -15.37
C ALA A 178 -15.07 4.33 -14.98
N LYS A 179 -15.90 3.60 -14.22
CA LYS A 179 -17.17 4.09 -13.65
C LYS A 179 -16.99 5.01 -12.42
N GLY A 180 -15.76 5.19 -11.92
CA GLY A 180 -15.48 5.97 -10.72
C GLY A 180 -15.90 5.28 -9.42
N TRP A 181 -16.19 3.99 -9.44
CA TRP A 181 -16.54 3.22 -8.23
C TRP A 181 -15.33 2.92 -7.37
N ILE A 182 -14.15 2.87 -7.99
CA ILE A 182 -12.85 2.76 -7.34
C ILE A 182 -11.86 3.73 -7.99
N ARG A 183 -10.81 4.12 -7.26
CA ARG A 183 -9.76 5.01 -7.78
C ARG A 183 -8.54 4.23 -8.25
N ALA A 184 -8.22 3.12 -7.60
CA ALA A 184 -7.11 2.24 -7.95
C ALA A 184 -7.46 0.77 -7.72
N HIS A 185 -6.83 -0.12 -8.45
CA HIS A 185 -6.93 -1.56 -8.28
C HIS A 185 -5.57 -2.23 -8.24
N GLY A 186 -5.55 -3.50 -7.89
CA GLY A 186 -4.33 -4.28 -7.83
C GLY A 186 -4.56 -5.61 -7.12
N VAL A 187 -3.54 -6.08 -6.42
CA VAL A 187 -3.55 -7.42 -5.82
C VAL A 187 -3.01 -7.41 -4.39
N SER A 188 -3.49 -8.34 -3.56
CA SER A 188 -2.77 -8.74 -2.35
C SER A 188 -2.18 -10.12 -2.55
N CYS A 189 -0.87 -10.28 -2.29
CA CYS A 189 -0.16 -11.50 -2.60
C CYS A 189 0.09 -12.38 -1.37
N HIS A 190 -0.12 -13.69 -1.57
CA HIS A 190 0.20 -14.76 -0.64
C HIS A 190 0.96 -15.91 -1.35
N ASN A 191 1.65 -15.57 -2.44
CA ASN A 191 2.51 -16.46 -3.21
C ASN A 191 3.61 -15.63 -3.87
N LEU A 192 4.85 -16.13 -3.85
CA LEU A 192 6.01 -15.38 -4.31
C LEU A 192 5.98 -15.16 -5.83
N GLN A 193 5.63 -16.18 -6.61
CA GLN A 193 5.57 -16.07 -8.07
C GLN A 193 4.46 -15.11 -8.50
N ALA A 194 3.31 -15.12 -7.81
CA ALA A 194 2.26 -14.14 -8.05
C ALA A 194 2.72 -12.71 -7.73
N LEU A 195 3.56 -12.52 -6.72
CA LEU A 195 4.17 -11.22 -6.39
C LEU A 195 5.18 -10.79 -7.46
N GLU A 196 6.00 -11.72 -7.97
CA GLU A 196 6.98 -11.45 -9.03
C GLU A 196 6.32 -10.87 -10.30
N CYS A 197 5.13 -11.33 -10.66
CA CYS A 197 4.40 -10.83 -11.82
C CYS A 197 3.94 -9.37 -11.69
N VAL A 198 3.79 -8.84 -10.48
CA VAL A 198 3.20 -7.50 -10.27
C VAL A 198 4.01 -6.39 -10.95
N ALA A 199 5.34 -6.46 -10.90
CA ALA A 199 6.20 -5.42 -11.45
C ALA A 199 5.98 -5.20 -12.95
N ASP A 200 5.80 -6.29 -13.69
CA ASP A 200 5.67 -6.31 -15.15
C ASP A 200 4.20 -6.26 -15.61
N THR A 201 3.23 -6.33 -14.69
CA THR A 201 1.80 -6.27 -15.01
C THR A 201 1.30 -4.84 -14.92
N GLU A 202 1.17 -4.16 -16.04
CA GLU A 202 0.79 -2.73 -16.11
C GLU A 202 -0.56 -2.45 -15.42
N TRP A 203 -1.48 -3.41 -15.48
CA TRP A 203 -2.80 -3.30 -14.87
C TRP A 203 -2.76 -3.00 -13.36
N ALA A 204 -1.84 -3.56 -12.60
CA ALA A 204 -1.78 -3.35 -11.16
C ALA A 204 -1.27 -1.93 -10.82
N ASP A 205 -2.11 -1.12 -10.18
CA ASP A 205 -1.73 0.19 -9.63
C ASP A 205 -1.05 0.04 -8.26
N VAL A 206 -1.52 -0.94 -7.44
CA VAL A 206 -1.12 -1.12 -6.04
C VAL A 206 -0.92 -2.60 -5.73
N VAL A 207 0.07 -2.91 -4.91
CA VAL A 207 0.26 -4.23 -4.30
C VAL A 207 0.24 -4.15 -2.78
N LEU A 208 -0.38 -5.14 -2.15
CA LEU A 208 -0.30 -5.37 -0.71
C LEU A 208 0.48 -6.67 -0.48
N ALA A 209 1.69 -6.58 0.06
CA ALA A 209 2.64 -7.68 0.19
C ALA A 209 3.04 -7.96 1.63
N ARG A 210 3.36 -9.22 1.93
CA ARG A 210 3.82 -9.65 3.25
C ARG A 210 5.30 -9.33 3.42
N ILE A 211 5.66 -8.60 4.49
CA ILE A 211 7.04 -8.16 4.73
C ILE A 211 7.34 -8.02 6.24
N ASN A 212 8.41 -8.64 6.68
CA ASN A 212 9.08 -8.44 7.97
C ASN A 212 10.51 -9.00 7.91
N PRO A 213 11.42 -8.65 8.81
CA PRO A 213 12.82 -9.11 8.74
C PRO A 213 13.02 -10.60 9.06
N PHE A 214 12.01 -11.23 9.68
CA PHE A 214 12.12 -12.60 10.21
C PHE A 214 11.59 -13.67 9.24
N GLY A 215 10.96 -13.27 8.13
CA GLY A 215 10.34 -14.19 7.17
C GLY A 215 9.08 -14.87 7.69
N SER A 216 8.56 -14.46 8.86
CA SER A 216 7.36 -15.06 9.45
C SER A 216 6.12 -14.70 8.64
N HIS A 217 5.34 -15.71 8.25
CA HIS A 217 4.14 -15.54 7.41
C HIS A 217 4.38 -14.76 6.10
N MET A 218 5.59 -14.84 5.53
CA MET A 218 5.97 -14.24 4.25
C MET A 218 5.87 -15.24 3.09
N ASP A 219 5.87 -14.71 1.86
CA ASP A 219 5.83 -15.51 0.62
C ASP A 219 7.20 -16.11 0.25
N GLY A 220 8.24 -15.64 0.89
CA GLY A 220 9.62 -16.07 0.75
C GLY A 220 10.47 -15.42 1.82
N SER A 221 11.79 -15.72 1.82
CA SER A 221 12.68 -15.02 2.73
C SER A 221 12.73 -13.51 2.40
N PRO A 222 13.02 -12.65 3.39
CA PRO A 222 13.17 -11.20 3.15
C PRO A 222 14.16 -10.91 2.02
N LYS A 223 15.24 -11.67 1.94
CA LYS A 223 16.27 -11.56 0.90
C LYS A 223 15.73 -11.78 -0.53
N ARG A 224 14.67 -12.57 -0.68
CA ARG A 224 13.99 -12.77 -1.96
C ARG A 224 12.89 -11.74 -2.21
N VAL A 225 12.13 -11.38 -1.19
CA VAL A 225 10.94 -10.51 -1.31
C VAL A 225 11.35 -9.05 -1.52
N VAL A 226 12.36 -8.54 -0.79
CA VAL A 226 12.76 -7.13 -0.85
C VAL A 226 13.11 -6.67 -2.27
N PRO A 227 13.96 -7.37 -3.05
CA PRO A 227 14.28 -6.94 -4.43
C PRO A 227 13.04 -6.89 -5.35
N ILE A 228 12.05 -7.75 -5.11
CA ILE A 228 10.80 -7.75 -5.88
C ILE A 228 9.99 -6.49 -5.54
N LEU A 229 9.88 -6.14 -4.26
CA LEU A 229 9.18 -4.91 -3.83
C LEU A 229 9.87 -3.65 -4.36
N GLU A 230 11.20 -3.61 -4.38
CA GLU A 230 11.98 -2.53 -4.99
C GLU A 230 11.70 -2.40 -6.50
N LYS A 231 11.66 -3.53 -7.22
CA LYS A 231 11.30 -3.56 -8.65
C LYS A 231 9.89 -3.01 -8.87
N ILE A 232 8.90 -3.45 -8.06
CA ILE A 232 7.51 -2.99 -8.13
C ILE A 232 7.41 -1.49 -7.86
N HIS A 233 8.08 -1.00 -6.84
CA HIS A 233 8.10 0.42 -6.48
C HIS A 233 8.78 1.26 -7.58
N THR A 234 9.91 0.79 -8.13
CA THR A 234 10.61 1.45 -9.25
C THR A 234 9.74 1.51 -10.51
N ALA A 235 8.85 0.53 -10.72
CA ALA A 235 7.85 0.57 -11.78
C ALA A 235 6.72 1.59 -11.52
N GLY A 236 6.81 2.36 -10.44
CA GLY A 236 5.85 3.43 -10.09
C GLY A 236 4.55 2.92 -9.48
N LYS A 237 4.48 1.68 -9.02
CA LYS A 237 3.30 1.13 -8.38
C LYS A 237 3.30 1.44 -6.88
N GLY A 238 2.10 1.57 -6.28
CA GLY A 238 1.95 1.70 -4.83
C GLY A 238 2.32 0.38 -4.14
N VAL A 239 3.19 0.43 -3.14
CA VAL A 239 3.63 -0.74 -2.38
C VAL A 239 3.20 -0.61 -0.93
N LEU A 240 2.28 -1.47 -0.51
CA LEU A 240 1.75 -1.54 0.84
C LEU A 240 2.27 -2.80 1.53
N GLY A 241 2.72 -2.67 2.77
CA GLY A 241 3.21 -3.77 3.59
C GLY A 241 2.14 -4.32 4.53
N MET A 242 2.06 -5.63 4.65
CA MET A 242 1.27 -6.33 5.67
C MET A 242 2.10 -7.40 6.38
N LYS A 243 1.57 -7.96 7.46
CA LYS A 243 2.24 -8.96 8.31
C LYS A 243 3.56 -8.46 8.90
N ILE A 244 3.65 -7.16 9.16
CA ILE A 244 4.80 -6.49 9.76
C ILE A 244 5.20 -7.15 11.08
N LEU A 245 4.21 -7.57 11.87
CA LEU A 245 4.38 -8.27 13.14
C LEU A 245 4.16 -9.80 13.03
N GLY A 246 4.39 -10.37 11.83
CA GLY A 246 4.29 -11.83 11.63
C GLY A 246 2.93 -12.41 12.00
N GLU A 247 1.82 -11.68 11.75
CA GLU A 247 0.46 -12.11 12.13
C GLU A 247 0.30 -12.42 13.64
N GLY A 248 1.06 -11.71 14.47
CA GLY A 248 1.07 -11.93 15.92
C GLY A 248 1.99 -13.09 16.37
N ASP A 249 2.94 -13.50 15.53
CA ASP A 249 4.00 -14.43 15.94
C ASP A 249 4.74 -13.87 17.17
N PRO A 250 4.72 -14.55 18.32
CA PRO A 250 5.35 -14.03 19.55
C PRO A 250 6.82 -13.67 19.39
N LYS A 251 7.55 -14.36 18.52
CA LYS A 251 8.97 -14.08 18.25
C LYS A 251 9.16 -12.77 17.47
N VAL A 252 8.23 -12.42 16.60
CA VAL A 252 8.24 -11.16 15.86
C VAL A 252 7.75 -10.03 16.74
N VAL A 253 6.65 -10.24 17.48
CA VAL A 253 6.10 -9.24 18.40
C VAL A 253 7.12 -8.85 19.48
N ALA A 254 7.88 -9.80 20.03
CA ALA A 254 8.96 -9.51 20.99
C ALA A 254 10.07 -8.60 20.40
N LYS A 255 10.18 -8.53 19.07
CA LYS A 255 11.15 -7.73 18.32
C LYS A 255 10.47 -6.66 17.44
N MET A 256 9.35 -6.11 17.91
CA MET A 256 8.53 -5.18 17.14
C MET A 256 9.33 -3.98 16.61
N ASN A 257 10.20 -3.38 17.44
CA ASN A 257 11.02 -2.24 17.01
C ASN A 257 11.96 -2.61 15.85
N GLU A 258 12.53 -3.83 15.86
CA GLU A 258 13.40 -4.31 14.77
C GLU A 258 12.59 -4.47 13.49
N SER A 259 11.36 -4.99 13.58
CA SER A 259 10.46 -5.13 12.43
C SER A 259 10.02 -3.79 11.85
N LEU A 260 9.62 -2.85 12.71
CA LEU A 260 9.20 -1.50 12.30
C LEU A 260 10.35 -0.75 11.64
N LYS A 261 11.56 -0.81 12.22
CA LYS A 261 12.76 -0.19 11.68
C LYS A 261 13.11 -0.75 10.31
N PHE A 262 13.14 -2.09 10.19
CA PHE A 262 13.43 -2.76 8.93
C PHE A 262 12.51 -2.28 7.81
N VAL A 263 11.18 -2.25 8.05
CA VAL A 263 10.22 -1.82 7.02
C VAL A 263 10.38 -0.33 6.68
N ALA A 264 10.65 0.52 7.67
CA ALA A 264 10.89 1.95 7.46
C ALA A 264 12.16 2.22 6.63
N GLU A 265 13.20 1.40 6.78
CA GLU A 265 14.48 1.53 6.07
C GLU A 265 14.43 1.02 4.63
N LEU A 266 13.43 0.23 4.22
CA LEU A 266 13.35 -0.33 2.86
C LEU A 266 13.23 0.73 1.77
N GLY A 267 12.68 1.92 2.07
CA GLY A 267 12.49 2.99 1.09
C GLY A 267 11.52 2.68 -0.06
N SER A 268 11.24 1.41 -0.30
CA SER A 268 10.30 0.92 -1.32
C SER A 268 8.89 0.67 -0.80
N MET A 269 8.63 0.99 0.48
CA MET A 269 7.31 0.85 1.11
C MET A 269 6.64 2.22 1.22
N ASP A 270 5.52 2.41 0.54
CA ASP A 270 4.76 3.65 0.64
C ASP A 270 4.02 3.75 1.97
N ALA A 271 3.40 2.64 2.41
CA ALA A 271 2.74 2.54 3.71
C ALA A 271 2.68 1.08 4.19
N MET A 272 2.31 0.88 5.45
CA MET A 272 2.13 -0.45 6.04
C MET A 272 0.81 -0.52 6.81
N THR A 273 0.26 -1.73 6.95
CA THR A 273 -0.93 -1.97 7.75
C THR A 273 -0.63 -2.93 8.91
N ILE A 274 -1.11 -2.58 10.10
CA ILE A 274 -1.02 -3.39 11.31
C ILE A 274 -2.42 -3.48 11.92
N GLY A 275 -2.81 -4.67 12.36
CA GLY A 275 -4.07 -4.87 13.08
C GLY A 275 -3.86 -4.78 14.58
N PHE A 276 -4.82 -4.19 15.28
CA PHE A 276 -4.82 -3.97 16.72
C PHE A 276 -6.12 -4.48 17.34
N LEU A 277 -6.06 -4.95 18.58
CA LEU A 277 -7.22 -5.38 19.35
C LEU A 277 -7.63 -4.36 20.42
N SER A 278 -6.85 -3.30 20.60
CA SER A 278 -7.15 -2.23 21.55
C SER A 278 -6.53 -0.90 21.14
N LYS A 279 -7.05 0.20 21.68
CA LYS A 279 -6.48 1.54 21.54
C LYS A 279 -5.04 1.58 22.09
N ALA A 280 -4.76 0.90 23.18
CA ALA A 280 -3.43 0.85 23.79
C ALA A 280 -2.38 0.17 22.88
N GLU A 281 -2.76 -0.89 22.16
CA GLU A 281 -1.86 -1.51 21.17
C GLU A 281 -1.56 -0.57 20.00
N LEU A 282 -2.55 0.19 19.53
CA LEU A 282 -2.37 1.20 18.50
C LEU A 282 -1.43 2.32 18.98
N ASP A 283 -1.66 2.85 20.19
CA ASP A 283 -0.85 3.92 20.77
C ASP A 283 0.61 3.47 20.97
N ASP A 284 0.84 2.23 21.44
CA ASP A 284 2.18 1.65 21.56
C ASP A 284 2.88 1.57 20.19
N ALA A 285 2.16 1.13 19.15
CA ALA A 285 2.73 1.05 17.81
C ALA A 285 3.09 2.44 17.24
N VAL A 286 2.21 3.44 17.39
CA VAL A 286 2.46 4.82 16.98
C VAL A 286 3.71 5.37 17.69
N ASN A 287 3.83 5.19 18.99
CA ASN A 287 4.97 5.63 19.80
C ASN A 287 6.28 4.94 19.38
N ARG A 288 6.25 3.64 19.08
CA ARG A 288 7.43 2.91 18.61
C ARG A 288 7.89 3.37 17.23
N ILE A 289 6.97 3.59 16.29
CA ILE A 289 7.30 4.13 14.96
C ILE A 289 7.91 5.52 15.10
N GLN A 290 7.38 6.37 15.98
CA GLN A 290 7.93 7.69 16.29
C GLN A 290 9.36 7.58 16.85
N THR A 291 9.60 6.64 17.77
CA THR A 291 10.93 6.39 18.35
C THR A 291 11.92 5.92 17.29
N VAL A 292 11.51 4.97 16.43
CA VAL A 292 12.33 4.47 15.30
C VAL A 292 12.68 5.60 14.33
N ALA A 293 11.72 6.49 14.04
CA ALA A 293 11.93 7.61 13.11
C ALA A 293 12.87 8.70 13.68
N SER A 294 13.05 8.73 15.00
CA SER A 294 13.88 9.72 15.70
C SER A 294 15.28 9.21 16.05
N ALA A 295 15.56 7.92 15.87
CA ALA A 295 16.83 7.26 16.17
C ALA A 295 17.81 7.32 15.01
#